data_10f805ec06c4145f691b3084c7cf6c1c
#
_entry.id   10f805ec06c4145f691b3084c7cf6c1c
#
_cell.length_a   1.000
_cell.length_b   1.000
_cell.length_c   1.000
_cell.angle_alpha   90.00
_cell.angle_beta   90.00
_cell.angle_gamma   90.00
#
_symmetry.space_group_name_H-M   'P 1'
#
loop_
_entity.id
_entity.type
_entity.pdbx_description
1 polymer ?
#
loop_
_entity_poly.entity_id
_entity_poly.type
_entity_poly.pdbx_seq_one_letter_code
_entity_poly.pdbx_strand_id
1 'polypeptide(L)'
;MTLLFKRQFISKIREGIKTQTRRLKQPRLKIDKTYQLRENYRTVLPDKIHVTDIFQQYLGEITQEDIKKEGFKTMEEFIRVWTDIYGYFDPNEFIWVIEFQYIGTTETFKEKTLGCMVGNRPKGVGPTRTHSELGS
;
A
#
# COMPACT_ATOMS: atom_id res chain seq x y z
N MET A 1 2.97 -7.13 -13.41
CA MET A 1 1.63 -6.99 -12.82
C MET A 1 1.51 -5.69 -12.04
N THR A 2 0.33 -5.11 -12.02
CA THR A 2 0.09 -3.83 -11.39
C THR A 2 -1.11 -3.93 -10.46
N LEU A 3 -1.22 -2.96 -9.54
CA LEU A 3 -2.34 -2.88 -8.62
C LEU A 3 -3.02 -1.52 -8.82
N LEU A 4 -4.33 -1.57 -9.08
CA LEU A 4 -5.11 -0.39 -9.39
C LEU A 4 -5.65 0.27 -8.13
N PHE A 5 -5.41 1.58 -7.99
CA PHE A 5 -5.95 2.41 -6.92
C PHE A 5 -6.46 3.71 -7.51
N LYS A 6 -7.53 4.26 -6.93
CA LYS A 6 -7.98 5.58 -7.28
C LYS A 6 -6.91 6.60 -6.88
N ARG A 7 -6.85 7.71 -7.62
CA ARG A 7 -5.83 8.74 -7.40
C ARG A 7 -5.76 9.21 -5.95
N GLN A 8 -6.91 9.34 -5.30
CA GLN A 8 -6.96 9.80 -3.90
C GLN A 8 -6.24 8.85 -2.95
N PHE A 9 -6.22 7.57 -3.25
CA PHE A 9 -5.54 6.58 -2.42
C PHE A 9 -4.04 6.51 -2.72
N ILE A 10 -3.64 6.79 -3.95
CA ILE A 10 -2.23 6.76 -4.33
C ILE A 10 -1.44 7.79 -3.52
N SER A 11 -2.00 8.98 -3.32
CA SER A 11 -1.38 10.00 -2.49
C SER A 11 -1.14 9.50 -1.07
N LYS A 12 -2.14 8.82 -0.50
CA LYS A 12 -2.03 8.28 0.86
C LYS A 12 -1.02 7.14 0.94
N ILE A 13 -0.89 6.35 -0.11
CA ILE A 13 0.11 5.29 -0.18
C ILE A 13 1.51 5.91 -0.18
N ARG A 14 1.72 6.95 -0.97
CA ARG A 14 3.00 7.63 -1.06
C ARG A 14 3.44 8.23 0.28
N GLU A 15 2.47 8.67 1.08
CA GLU A 15 2.72 9.26 2.39
C GLU A 15 2.87 8.23 3.50
N GLY A 16 2.67 6.95 3.18
CA GLY A 16 2.75 5.89 4.18
C GLY A 16 1.52 5.77 5.07
N ILE A 17 0.44 6.49 4.75
CA ILE A 17 -0.79 6.46 5.52
C ILE A 17 -1.60 5.21 5.20
N LYS A 18 -1.70 4.86 3.92
CA LYS A 18 -2.43 3.67 3.49
C LYS A 18 -1.45 2.52 3.29
N THR A 19 -1.59 1.48 4.11
CA THR A 19 -0.72 0.30 4.07
C THR A 19 -1.51 -1.00 3.93
N GLN A 20 -2.82 -0.91 3.78
CA GLN A 20 -3.72 -2.05 3.62
C GLN A 20 -4.76 -1.73 2.57
N THR A 21 -5.22 -2.75 1.86
CA THR A 21 -6.39 -2.61 0.99
C THR A 21 -7.24 -3.88 1.07
N ARG A 22 -8.55 -3.71 0.95
CA ARG A 22 -9.51 -4.82 1.00
C ARG A 22 -10.20 -4.94 -0.34
N ARG A 23 -10.35 -6.18 -0.81
CA ARG A 23 -10.92 -6.49 -2.11
C ARG A 23 -11.88 -7.67 -2.00
N LEU A 24 -12.97 -7.64 -2.76
CA LEU A 24 -13.92 -8.75 -2.81
C LEU A 24 -13.32 -9.99 -3.46
N LYS A 25 -12.62 -9.79 -4.55
CA LYS A 25 -12.07 -10.90 -5.33
C LYS A 25 -10.66 -11.22 -4.91
N GLN A 26 -10.28 -12.48 -5.06
CA GLN A 26 -8.93 -12.91 -4.79
C GLN A 26 -7.94 -12.14 -5.65
N PRO A 27 -6.95 -11.48 -5.04
CA PRO A 27 -5.95 -10.76 -5.81
C PRO A 27 -4.99 -11.73 -6.49
N ARG A 28 -4.49 -11.34 -7.65
CA ARG A 28 -3.47 -12.12 -8.34
C ARG A 28 -2.09 -11.61 -7.94
N LEU A 29 -1.85 -11.61 -6.64
CA LEU A 29 -0.62 -11.09 -6.04
C LEU A 29 -0.03 -12.16 -5.16
N LYS A 30 1.27 -12.04 -4.90
CA LYS A 30 1.99 -12.97 -4.03
C LYS A 30 2.69 -12.20 -2.92
N ILE A 31 2.77 -12.82 -1.75
CA ILE A 31 3.50 -12.28 -0.61
C ILE A 31 4.98 -12.20 -0.99
N ASP A 32 5.66 -11.15 -0.50
CA ASP A 32 7.07 -10.87 -0.74
C ASP A 32 7.40 -10.50 -2.19
N LYS A 33 6.42 -10.06 -2.95
CA LYS A 33 6.63 -9.57 -4.31
C LYS A 33 6.35 -8.09 -4.39
N THR A 34 6.94 -7.46 -5.39
CA THR A 34 6.84 -6.02 -5.64
C THR A 34 5.97 -5.78 -6.86
N TYR A 35 5.09 -4.79 -6.76
CA TYR A 35 4.16 -4.45 -7.84
C TYR A 35 4.12 -2.95 -8.05
N GLN A 36 3.93 -2.54 -9.31
CA GLN A 36 3.74 -1.14 -9.63
C GLN A 36 2.29 -0.74 -9.39
N LEU A 37 2.09 0.52 -9.04
CA LEU A 37 0.75 1.07 -8.89
C LEU A 37 0.21 1.50 -10.24
N ARG A 38 -1.11 1.47 -10.36
CA ARG A 38 -1.82 1.90 -11.56
C ARG A 38 -2.93 2.86 -11.14
N GLU A 39 -2.97 4.01 -11.79
CA GLU A 39 -3.97 5.03 -11.48
C GLU A 39 -5.29 4.73 -12.18
N ASN A 40 -5.23 4.17 -13.38
CA ASN A 40 -6.38 3.74 -14.17
C ASN A 40 -5.90 2.71 -15.18
N TYR A 41 -6.78 2.26 -16.06
CA TYR A 41 -6.43 1.21 -17.02
C TYR A 41 -5.37 1.63 -18.06
N ARG A 42 -5.13 2.93 -18.19
CA ARG A 42 -4.18 3.46 -19.18
C ARG A 42 -2.85 3.88 -18.57
N THR A 43 -2.84 4.22 -17.28
CA THR A 43 -1.68 4.85 -16.65
C THR A 43 -1.07 3.97 -15.58
N VAL A 44 0.12 3.44 -15.88
CA VAL A 44 0.95 2.72 -14.90
C VAL A 44 1.92 3.73 -14.31
N LEU A 45 2.02 3.79 -13.00
CA LEU A 45 2.87 4.72 -12.30
C LEU A 45 4.24 4.09 -12.01
N PRO A 46 5.30 4.90 -11.85
CA PRO A 46 6.61 4.36 -11.45
C PRO A 46 6.65 3.90 -10.00
N ASP A 47 5.64 4.25 -9.23
CA ASP A 47 5.54 3.91 -7.81
C ASP A 47 5.40 2.41 -7.62
N LYS A 48 6.07 1.88 -6.60
CA LYS A 48 6.04 0.44 -6.29
C LYS A 48 5.69 0.19 -4.83
N ILE A 49 5.03 -0.93 -4.62
CA ILE A 49 4.74 -1.43 -3.27
C ILE A 49 5.27 -2.86 -3.15
N HIS A 50 5.62 -3.22 -1.94
CA HIS A 50 6.03 -4.58 -1.60
C HIS A 50 4.91 -5.21 -0.78
N VAL A 51 4.39 -6.35 -1.23
CA VAL A 51 3.30 -7.05 -0.52
C VAL A 51 3.89 -7.83 0.63
N THR A 52 3.43 -7.55 1.84
CA THR A 52 3.93 -8.20 3.04
C THR A 52 3.02 -9.32 3.55
N ASP A 53 1.72 -9.23 3.27
CA ASP A 53 0.78 -10.27 3.69
C ASP A 53 -0.48 -10.24 2.84
N ILE A 54 -1.13 -11.39 2.72
CA ILE A 54 -2.42 -11.53 2.04
C ILE A 54 -3.23 -12.54 2.85
N PHE A 55 -4.41 -12.15 3.30
CA PHE A 55 -5.26 -13.03 4.09
C PHE A 55 -6.72 -12.68 3.87
N GLN A 56 -7.61 -13.50 4.42
CA GLN A 56 -9.05 -13.29 4.33
C GLN A 56 -9.64 -12.98 5.69
N GLN A 57 -10.70 -12.19 5.71
CA GLN A 57 -11.47 -11.92 6.91
C GLN A 57 -12.89 -11.54 6.53
N TYR A 58 -13.81 -11.57 7.49
CA TYR A 58 -15.14 -11.03 7.27
C TYR A 58 -15.05 -9.51 7.27
N LEU A 59 -15.80 -8.88 6.37
CA LEU A 59 -15.75 -7.44 6.20
C LEU A 59 -16.11 -6.71 7.51
N GLY A 60 -17.03 -7.27 8.28
CA GLY A 60 -17.43 -6.69 9.56
C GLY A 60 -16.40 -6.80 10.67
N GLU A 61 -15.31 -7.55 10.45
CA GLU A 61 -14.24 -7.70 11.44
C GLU A 61 -13.20 -6.58 11.38
N ILE A 62 -13.39 -5.62 10.49
CA ILE A 62 -12.44 -4.51 10.37
C ILE A 62 -12.44 -3.68 11.66
N THR A 63 -11.25 -3.36 12.17
CA THR A 63 -11.08 -2.61 13.41
C THR A 63 -10.78 -1.14 13.12
N GLN A 64 -10.83 -0.30 14.16
CA GLN A 64 -10.47 1.11 14.02
C GLN A 64 -9.02 1.25 13.56
N GLU A 65 -8.14 0.37 14.01
CA GLU A 65 -6.75 0.37 13.58
C GLU A 65 -6.64 0.04 12.09
N ASP A 66 -7.44 -0.92 11.63
CA ASP A 66 -7.50 -1.29 10.21
C ASP A 66 -8.00 -0.12 9.36
N ILE A 67 -8.97 0.63 9.87
CA ILE A 67 -9.51 1.80 9.18
C ILE A 67 -8.39 2.81 8.89
N LYS A 68 -7.50 3.02 9.86
CA LYS A 68 -6.36 3.92 9.67
C LYS A 68 -5.39 3.38 8.63
N LYS A 69 -5.16 2.07 8.64
CA LYS A 69 -4.27 1.44 7.65
C LYS A 69 -4.85 1.46 6.24
N GLU A 70 -6.18 1.50 6.13
CA GLU A 70 -6.86 1.69 4.85
C GLU A 70 -6.78 3.13 4.36
N GLY A 71 -6.38 4.04 5.23
CA GLY A 71 -6.26 5.45 4.90
C GLY A 71 -7.50 6.28 5.23
N PHE A 72 -8.37 5.78 6.09
CA PHE A 72 -9.59 6.47 6.48
C PHE A 72 -9.53 6.91 7.94
N LYS A 73 -10.34 7.89 8.29
CA LYS A 73 -10.41 8.40 9.66
C LYS A 73 -11.51 7.72 10.45
N THR A 74 -12.61 7.33 9.81
CA THR A 74 -13.76 6.75 10.47
C THR A 74 -14.27 5.53 9.73
N MET A 75 -14.99 4.67 10.47
CA MET A 75 -15.65 3.50 9.89
C MET A 75 -16.71 3.94 8.87
N GLU A 76 -17.44 5.01 9.15
CA GLU A 76 -18.45 5.52 8.23
C GLU A 76 -17.87 5.91 6.89
N GLU A 77 -16.69 6.51 6.90
CA GLU A 77 -16.00 6.88 5.66
C GLU A 77 -15.65 5.64 4.85
N PHE A 78 -15.13 4.63 5.52
CA PHE A 78 -14.78 3.36 4.87
C PHE A 78 -16.02 2.70 4.26
N ILE A 79 -17.10 2.62 5.01
CA ILE A 79 -18.34 1.99 4.55
C ILE A 79 -18.88 2.74 3.33
N ARG A 80 -18.84 4.06 3.35
CA ARG A 80 -19.31 4.87 2.23
C ARG A 80 -18.49 4.60 0.97
N VAL A 81 -17.18 4.57 1.09
CA VAL A 81 -16.30 4.32 -0.06
C VAL A 81 -16.47 2.92 -0.57
N TRP A 82 -16.57 1.93 0.32
CA TRP A 82 -16.81 0.54 -0.06
C TRP A 82 -18.13 0.42 -0.84
N THR A 83 -19.19 1.06 -0.33
CA THR A 83 -20.49 1.04 -0.97
C THR A 83 -20.45 1.72 -2.34
N ASP A 84 -19.68 2.81 -2.48
CA ASP A 84 -19.51 3.48 -3.77
C ASP A 84 -18.84 2.58 -4.80
N ILE A 85 -17.91 1.74 -4.36
CA ILE A 85 -17.18 0.86 -5.27
C ILE A 85 -17.98 -0.40 -5.62
N TYR A 86 -18.59 -1.04 -4.63
CA TYR A 86 -19.21 -2.35 -4.79
C TYR A 86 -20.73 -2.33 -4.79
N GLY A 87 -21.34 -1.20 -4.47
CA GLY A 87 -22.81 -1.05 -4.49
C GLY A 87 -23.51 -1.41 -3.20
N TYR A 88 -22.83 -2.04 -2.26
CA TYR A 88 -23.41 -2.46 -0.97
C TYR A 88 -22.29 -2.74 0.03
N PHE A 89 -22.69 -2.87 1.29
CA PHE A 89 -21.76 -3.25 2.37
C PHE A 89 -22.41 -4.38 3.18
N ASP A 90 -21.83 -5.57 3.13
CA ASP A 90 -22.31 -6.73 3.88
C ASP A 90 -21.21 -7.15 4.87
N PRO A 91 -21.43 -6.99 6.18
CA PRO A 91 -20.41 -7.36 7.18
C PRO A 91 -20.08 -8.85 7.20
N ASN A 92 -20.96 -9.69 6.68
CA ASN A 92 -20.75 -11.15 6.63
C ASN A 92 -20.02 -11.60 5.36
N GLU A 93 -19.62 -10.67 4.51
CA GLU A 93 -18.88 -10.99 3.31
C GLU A 93 -17.45 -11.37 3.65
N PHE A 94 -16.96 -12.50 3.11
CA PHE A 94 -15.59 -12.94 3.33
C PHE A 94 -14.73 -12.34 2.23
N ILE A 95 -13.82 -11.46 2.60
CA ILE A 95 -13.07 -10.64 1.65
C ILE A 95 -11.57 -10.85 1.81
N TRP A 96 -10.81 -10.30 0.89
CA TRP A 96 -9.35 -10.39 0.90
C TRP A 96 -8.74 -9.11 1.44
N VAL A 97 -7.68 -9.26 2.25
CA VAL A 97 -6.90 -8.15 2.81
C VAL A 97 -5.48 -8.29 2.27
N ILE A 98 -4.97 -7.21 1.71
CA ILE A 98 -3.60 -7.15 1.21
C ILE A 98 -2.86 -6.11 2.03
N GLU A 99 -1.78 -6.52 2.70
CA GLU A 99 -0.91 -5.61 3.42
C GLU A 99 0.33 -5.35 2.59
N PHE A 100 0.78 -4.11 2.57
CA PHE A 100 1.90 -3.73 1.73
C PHE A 100 2.68 -2.56 2.31
N GLN A 101 3.87 -2.34 1.76
CA GLN A 101 4.74 -1.24 2.14
C GLN A 101 5.11 -0.49 0.87
N TYR A 102 5.02 0.84 0.92
CA TYR A 102 5.44 1.68 -0.20
C TYR A 102 6.97 1.72 -0.24
N ILE A 103 7.55 1.45 -1.40
CA ILE A 103 9.01 1.42 -1.53
C ILE A 103 9.53 2.49 -2.50
N GLY A 104 8.65 3.38 -2.97
CA GLY A 104 9.05 4.51 -3.78
C GLY A 104 9.00 4.24 -5.26
N THR A 105 9.62 5.13 -6.02
CA THR A 105 9.72 5.00 -7.46
C THR A 105 11.05 4.35 -7.82
N THR A 106 11.14 3.84 -9.04
CA THR A 106 12.38 3.24 -9.53
C THR A 106 13.54 4.23 -9.48
N GLU A 107 13.27 5.48 -9.85
CA GLU A 107 14.30 6.51 -9.85
C GLU A 107 14.80 6.81 -8.45
N THR A 108 13.88 6.99 -7.50
CA THR A 108 14.25 7.25 -6.12
C THR A 108 15.09 6.10 -5.55
N PHE A 109 14.71 4.88 -5.88
CA PHE A 109 15.42 3.71 -5.42
C PHE A 109 16.84 3.65 -5.98
N LYS A 110 17.03 3.96 -7.25
CA LYS A 110 18.34 4.00 -7.87
C LYS A 110 19.24 5.02 -7.24
N GLU A 111 18.71 6.19 -6.95
CA GLU A 111 19.50 7.25 -6.31
C GLU A 111 20.02 6.82 -4.94
N LYS A 112 19.17 6.17 -4.16
CA LYS A 112 19.58 5.67 -2.85
C LYS A 112 20.66 4.62 -2.96
N THR A 113 20.59 3.80 -3.97
CA THR A 113 21.59 2.76 -4.19
C THR A 113 22.94 3.35 -4.50
N LEU A 114 23.00 4.42 -5.25
CA LEU A 114 24.25 5.08 -5.64
C LEU A 114 24.84 5.90 -4.50
N GLY A 115 24.11 6.44 -3.70
CA GLY A 115 24.60 7.30 -2.59
C GLY A 115 25.35 6.48 -1.59
N CYS A 116 26.02 6.69 -1.99
CA CYS A 116 26.19 6.35 -1.00
C CYS A 116 26.54 6.08 -0.70
N MET A 117 26.68 6.38 -1.00
CA MET A 117 26.50 6.27 -0.26
C MET A 117 26.50 6.15 0.07
N VAL A 118 27.07 6.49 -0.56
CA VAL A 118 26.48 6.70 0.35
C VAL A 118 26.23 6.69 0.84
N GLY A 119 26.73 6.90 0.50
CA GLY A 119 25.82 7.12 1.54
C GLY A 119 25.75 6.88 1.87
N ASN A 120 26.33 7.09 1.58
CA ASN A 120 25.73 7.06 2.56
C ASN A 120 25.52 6.79 3.06
N ARG A 121 25.84 6.87 2.80
CA ARG A 121 25.33 6.87 3.79
C ARG A 121 25.08 6.43 4.25
N PRO A 122 25.39 6.33 3.79
CA PRO A 122 24.82 6.15 4.67
C PRO A 122 24.76 5.77 5.15
N LYS A 123 25.04 5.50 5.14
CA LYS A 123 24.51 5.44 5.94
C LYS A 123 23.89 5.10 6.37
N GLY A 124 24.64 5.05 5.44
CA GLY A 124 23.57 5.05 6.10
C GLY A 124 23.38 4.65 6.17
N VAL A 125 23.77 4.69 5.69
CA VAL A 125 22.98 4.53 6.26
C VAL A 125 22.55 4.33 6.35
N GLY A 126 22.93 4.21 5.62
CA GLY A 126 21.88 4.29 6.19
C GLY A 126 21.68 3.98 6.25
N PRO A 127 21.77 3.98 5.77
CA PRO A 127 21.09 3.90 6.39
C PRO A 127 20.86 3.63 6.61
N THR A 128 20.91 3.93 5.88
CA THR A 128 20.15 4.05 6.69
C THR A 128 19.86 3.92 6.92
N ARG A 129 19.79 3.90 6.43
CA ARG A 129 19.14 4.01 7.20
C ARG A 129 18.63 3.91 7.42
N THR A 130 19.18 4.14 6.35
CA THR A 130 18.59 4.27 7.05
C THR A 130 18.43 4.17 7.25
N HIS A 131 18.51 4.05 6.79
CA HIS A 131 18.09 4.20 7.59
C HIS A 131 17.83 4.04 7.85
N SER A 132 18.22 4.33 6.82
CA SER A 132 17.82 4.44 7.64
C SER A 132 17.96 4.29 7.80
N GLU A 133 17.80 4.25 7.30
CA GLU A 133 17.64 4.39 8.04
C GLU A 133 17.45 4.29 8.21
N LEU A 134 17.88 4.30 7.69
CA LEU A 134 17.50 4.42 8.40
C LEU A 134 17.13 4.33 8.44
N GLY A 135 17.65 4.28 7.70
CA GLY A 135 16.86 4.48 8.31
C GLY A 135 16.85 4.40 8.26
N SER A 136 17.05 4.33 7.87
CA SER A 136 16.52 4.44 8.49
C SER A 136 16.57 4.45 8.57
#